data_6267a3d762e76f999fd8e9fd802c126c
#
_entry.id   6267a3d762e76f999fd8e9fd802c126c
#
_cell.length_a   1.000
_cell.length_b   1.000
_cell.length_c   1.000
_cell.angle_alpha   90.00
_cell.angle_beta   90.00
_cell.angle_gamma   90.00
#
_symmetry.space_group_name_H-M   'P 1'
#
loop_
_entity.id
_entity.type
_entity.pdbx_description
1 polymer ?
#
loop_
_entity_poly.entity_id
_entity_poly.type
_entity_poly.pdbx_seq_one_letter_code
_entity_poly.pdbx_strand_id
1 'polypeptide(L)'
;MPYRWPEDTQFTRLALAVEEQWCRTCGGALTMCDHRHHRVCTLTGPLHLVCKLAHCPTRACPAHPQTLSPAAETAIAMPWWVLGWAVVCWLGQRRFARHWSVGQIRAELADTYQIRLSADAIETYIHRYQQMLAARRQAPGQLAAAYADVEAVMLAIDGLQPEKGHETLYVVRELERKRVWFAEPLLSSATTEVQQLLVQARVWAERLGKRVRLWMSEKQDAFVRGIAAEFPGVPHRYCANHFLRDVAKPVLEADSHAKVQRRRTVRG
;
A
#
# COMPACT_ATOMS: atom_id res chain seq x y z
N MET A 1 -23.31 -0.17 4.33
CA MET A 1 -24.59 -0.04 3.59
C MET A 1 -24.31 -0.18 2.10
N PRO A 2 -25.23 -0.74 1.29
CA PRO A 2 -25.08 -0.78 -0.16
C PRO A 2 -25.07 0.64 -0.73
N TYR A 3 -24.29 0.88 -1.77
CA TYR A 3 -24.23 2.16 -2.46
C TYR A 3 -25.59 2.48 -3.08
N ARG A 4 -26.10 3.67 -2.82
CA ARG A 4 -27.36 4.13 -3.41
C ARG A 4 -27.08 4.95 -4.67
N TRP A 5 -27.47 4.41 -5.80
CA TRP A 5 -27.42 5.11 -7.07
C TRP A 5 -28.52 6.17 -7.14
N PRO A 6 -28.22 7.42 -7.56
CA PRO A 6 -29.27 8.38 -7.90
C PRO A 6 -30.26 7.79 -8.91
N GLU A 7 -31.56 8.18 -8.81
CA GLU A 7 -32.61 7.60 -9.66
C GLU A 7 -32.40 7.91 -11.16
N ASP A 8 -31.80 9.05 -11.46
CA ASP A 8 -31.50 9.54 -12.79
C ASP A 8 -30.13 9.08 -13.33
N THR A 9 -29.45 8.14 -12.64
CA THR A 9 -28.12 7.67 -13.05
C THR A 9 -28.13 7.04 -14.42
N GLN A 10 -27.48 7.67 -15.38
CA GLN A 10 -27.27 7.10 -16.70
C GLN A 10 -26.00 6.27 -16.73
N PHE A 11 -26.14 4.98 -16.98
CA PHE A 11 -25.03 4.05 -17.05
C PHE A 11 -24.56 3.85 -18.48
N THR A 12 -23.25 3.95 -18.69
CA THR A 12 -22.64 3.40 -19.91
C THR A 12 -22.61 1.88 -19.79
N ARG A 13 -23.34 1.17 -20.69
CA ARG A 13 -23.38 -0.27 -20.69
C ARG A 13 -22.17 -0.86 -21.41
N LEU A 14 -21.51 -1.81 -20.79
CA LEU A 14 -20.36 -2.52 -21.33
C LEU A 14 -20.59 -4.04 -21.20
N ALA A 15 -20.66 -4.74 -22.33
CA ALA A 15 -20.77 -6.20 -22.35
C ALA A 15 -19.34 -6.79 -22.38
N LEU A 16 -19.07 -7.69 -21.44
CA LEU A 16 -17.80 -8.39 -21.30
C LEU A 16 -18.05 -9.90 -21.47
N ALA A 17 -17.18 -10.58 -22.18
CA ALA A 17 -17.24 -12.02 -22.37
C ALA A 17 -15.92 -12.65 -21.90
N VAL A 18 -15.98 -13.94 -21.55
CA VAL A 18 -14.79 -14.73 -21.24
C VAL A 18 -13.93 -14.80 -22.50
N GLU A 19 -12.65 -14.52 -22.36
CA GLU A 19 -11.68 -14.47 -23.46
C GLU A 19 -11.30 -15.86 -23.95
N GLU A 20 -11.32 -16.86 -23.06
CA GLU A 20 -11.05 -18.25 -23.38
C GLU A 20 -12.24 -18.88 -24.13
N GLN A 21 -11.97 -19.60 -25.20
CA GLN A 21 -12.95 -20.39 -25.94
C GLN A 21 -12.94 -21.87 -25.55
N TRP A 22 -11.87 -22.35 -24.94
CA TRP A 22 -11.63 -23.74 -24.64
C TRP A 22 -11.32 -23.96 -23.15
N CYS A 23 -11.84 -25.08 -22.62
CA CYS A 23 -11.56 -25.49 -21.26
C CYS A 23 -10.08 -25.90 -21.12
N ARG A 24 -9.35 -25.27 -20.20
CA ARG A 24 -7.92 -25.55 -19.94
C ARG A 24 -7.66 -26.97 -19.41
N THR A 25 -8.70 -27.66 -18.88
CA THR A 25 -8.58 -28.99 -18.28
C THR A 25 -8.84 -30.11 -19.26
N CYS A 26 -9.88 -30.02 -20.10
CA CYS A 26 -10.25 -31.08 -21.01
C CYS A 26 -10.17 -30.71 -22.49
N GLY A 27 -9.86 -29.47 -22.84
CA GLY A 27 -9.80 -29.00 -24.22
C GLY A 27 -11.16 -28.83 -24.91
N GLY A 28 -12.28 -29.09 -24.23
CA GLY A 28 -13.63 -28.93 -24.81
C GLY A 28 -14.04 -27.46 -24.94
N ALA A 29 -14.89 -27.12 -25.86
CA ALA A 29 -15.41 -25.77 -26.03
C ALA A 29 -16.20 -25.31 -24.80
N LEU A 30 -15.94 -24.09 -24.33
CA LEU A 30 -16.71 -23.47 -23.25
C LEU A 30 -18.06 -22.99 -23.74
N THR A 31 -19.07 -23.10 -22.89
CA THR A 31 -20.44 -22.68 -23.20
C THR A 31 -20.86 -21.55 -22.27
N MET A 32 -21.46 -20.51 -22.81
CA MET A 32 -22.06 -19.44 -22.02
C MET A 32 -23.20 -19.99 -21.17
N CYS A 33 -23.22 -19.67 -19.88
CA CYS A 33 -24.19 -20.20 -18.92
C CYS A 33 -25.07 -19.15 -18.27
N ASP A 34 -24.58 -17.92 -18.08
CA ASP A 34 -25.31 -16.89 -17.35
C ASP A 34 -24.77 -15.48 -17.66
N HIS A 35 -25.47 -14.48 -17.14
CA HIS A 35 -25.05 -13.07 -17.18
C HIS A 35 -25.05 -12.50 -15.77
N ARG A 36 -23.92 -11.93 -15.37
CA ARG A 36 -23.82 -11.17 -14.12
C ARG A 36 -23.81 -9.68 -14.41
N HIS A 37 -24.64 -8.94 -13.69
CA HIS A 37 -24.71 -7.49 -13.77
C HIS A 37 -23.90 -6.86 -12.64
N HIS A 38 -23.01 -5.94 -13.00
CA HIS A 38 -22.17 -5.26 -12.04
C HIS A 38 -22.15 -3.75 -12.34
N ARG A 39 -22.61 -2.92 -11.40
CA ARG A 39 -22.63 -1.48 -11.52
C ARG A 39 -21.41 -0.88 -10.79
N VAL A 40 -20.63 -0.06 -11.50
CA VAL A 40 -19.34 0.46 -11.03
C VAL A 40 -19.25 1.96 -11.21
N CYS A 41 -18.86 2.69 -10.16
CA CYS A 41 -18.45 4.09 -10.25
C CYS A 41 -17.03 4.16 -10.80
N THR A 42 -16.83 4.94 -11.86
CA THR A 42 -15.48 5.28 -12.37
C THR A 42 -15.30 6.79 -12.41
N LEU A 43 -14.06 7.26 -12.56
CA LEU A 43 -13.78 8.69 -12.68
C LEU A 43 -14.33 9.31 -13.97
N THR A 44 -14.69 8.48 -14.95
CA THR A 44 -15.27 8.91 -16.23
C THR A 44 -16.79 8.73 -16.31
N GLY A 45 -17.40 8.30 -15.20
CA GLY A 45 -18.85 8.09 -15.10
C GLY A 45 -19.21 6.67 -14.66
N PRO A 46 -20.49 6.40 -14.41
CA PRO A 46 -20.96 5.11 -13.96
C PRO A 46 -21.05 4.09 -15.10
N LEU A 47 -20.56 2.88 -14.86
CA LEU A 47 -20.61 1.76 -15.78
C LEU A 47 -21.63 0.70 -15.31
N HIS A 48 -22.31 0.09 -16.26
CA HIS A 48 -23.09 -1.12 -16.07
C HIS A 48 -22.44 -2.25 -16.87
N LEU A 49 -21.63 -3.06 -16.19
CA LEU A 49 -20.99 -4.22 -16.77
C LEU A 49 -21.97 -5.37 -16.87
N VAL A 50 -22.08 -5.96 -18.04
CA VAL A 50 -22.84 -7.18 -18.30
C VAL A 50 -21.83 -8.27 -18.61
N CYS A 51 -21.44 -9.02 -17.58
CA CYS A 51 -20.44 -10.08 -17.67
C CYS A 51 -21.08 -11.39 -18.13
N LYS A 52 -20.76 -11.83 -19.33
CA LYS A 52 -21.18 -13.14 -19.87
C LYS A 52 -20.30 -14.21 -19.23
N LEU A 53 -20.91 -15.09 -18.45
CA LEU A 53 -20.22 -16.15 -17.74
C LEU A 53 -20.20 -17.42 -18.60
N ALA A 54 -19.11 -18.18 -18.50
CA ALA A 54 -18.96 -19.44 -19.23
C ALA A 54 -18.57 -20.59 -18.29
N HIS A 55 -18.88 -21.82 -18.69
CA HIS A 55 -18.46 -23.04 -17.99
C HIS A 55 -18.10 -24.15 -18.98
N CYS A 56 -17.42 -25.18 -18.46
CA CYS A 56 -17.18 -26.39 -19.25
C CYS A 56 -18.42 -27.26 -19.26
N PRO A 57 -19.01 -27.61 -20.45
CA PRO A 57 -20.22 -28.42 -20.52
C PRO A 57 -19.98 -29.90 -20.23
N THR A 58 -18.72 -30.35 -20.25
CA THR A 58 -18.37 -31.78 -20.08
C THR A 58 -18.50 -32.17 -18.61
N ARG A 59 -19.54 -32.91 -18.26
CA ARG A 59 -19.87 -33.32 -16.87
C ARG A 59 -18.74 -34.08 -16.18
N ALA A 60 -17.96 -34.88 -16.89
CA ALA A 60 -16.83 -35.63 -16.37
C ALA A 60 -15.58 -34.76 -16.14
N CYS A 61 -15.56 -33.51 -16.57
CA CYS A 61 -14.44 -32.60 -16.39
C CYS A 61 -14.45 -31.98 -14.99
N PRO A 62 -13.34 -32.00 -14.24
CA PRO A 62 -13.25 -31.35 -12.92
C PRO A 62 -13.58 -29.85 -12.95
N ALA A 63 -13.42 -29.18 -14.09
CA ALA A 63 -13.75 -27.77 -14.26
C ALA A 63 -15.25 -27.52 -14.54
N HIS A 64 -16.08 -28.57 -14.73
CA HIS A 64 -17.50 -28.43 -15.06
C HIS A 64 -18.28 -27.57 -14.06
N PRO A 65 -18.12 -27.70 -12.73
CA PRO A 65 -18.89 -26.90 -11.77
C PRO A 65 -18.37 -25.46 -11.63
N GLN A 66 -17.23 -25.13 -12.23
CA GLN A 66 -16.63 -23.81 -12.09
C GLN A 66 -17.12 -22.86 -13.19
N THR A 67 -17.63 -21.71 -12.75
CA THR A 67 -18.02 -20.63 -13.66
C THR A 67 -16.84 -19.68 -13.87
N LEU A 68 -16.53 -19.43 -15.13
CA LEU A 68 -15.50 -18.48 -15.56
C LEU A 68 -16.13 -17.10 -15.74
N SER A 69 -15.44 -16.08 -15.23
CA SER A 69 -15.81 -14.68 -15.42
C SER A 69 -14.84 -14.00 -16.39
N PRO A 70 -15.29 -12.96 -17.13
CA PRO A 70 -14.40 -12.19 -17.99
C PRO A 70 -13.25 -11.56 -17.20
N ALA A 71 -12.00 -11.76 -17.63
CA ALA A 71 -10.83 -11.14 -16.99
C ALA A 71 -10.88 -9.61 -17.12
N ALA A 72 -11.49 -9.10 -18.18
CA ALA A 72 -11.70 -7.67 -18.38
C ALA A 72 -12.50 -6.99 -17.26
N GLU A 73 -13.39 -7.72 -16.55
CA GLU A 73 -14.10 -7.17 -15.38
C GLU A 73 -13.10 -6.80 -14.28
N THR A 74 -12.15 -7.69 -13.99
CA THR A 74 -11.17 -7.48 -12.93
C THR A 74 -10.17 -6.36 -13.25
N ALA A 75 -10.02 -6.00 -14.53
CA ALA A 75 -9.25 -4.82 -14.95
C ALA A 75 -9.98 -3.49 -14.63
N ILE A 76 -11.32 -3.52 -14.51
CA ILE A 76 -12.14 -2.34 -14.21
C ILE A 76 -12.36 -2.22 -12.70
N ALA A 77 -12.82 -3.29 -12.06
CA ALA A 77 -13.13 -3.33 -10.64
C ALA A 77 -13.01 -4.76 -10.09
N MET A 78 -12.79 -4.89 -8.79
CA MET A 78 -12.98 -6.19 -8.14
C MET A 78 -14.45 -6.60 -8.18
N PRO A 79 -14.75 -7.91 -8.31
CA PRO A 79 -16.11 -8.42 -8.18
C PRO A 79 -16.79 -7.85 -6.93
N TRP A 80 -18.05 -7.43 -7.09
CA TRP A 80 -18.86 -6.86 -6.00
C TRP A 80 -18.43 -5.50 -5.45
N TRP A 81 -17.35 -4.89 -5.95
CA TRP A 81 -16.98 -3.54 -5.58
C TRP A 81 -17.74 -2.52 -6.41
N VAL A 82 -18.27 -1.51 -5.72
CA VAL A 82 -18.96 -0.39 -6.38
C VAL A 82 -17.98 0.58 -7.02
N LEU A 83 -16.75 0.67 -6.50
CA LEU A 83 -15.73 1.56 -7.05
C LEU A 83 -14.77 0.80 -7.95
N GLY A 84 -14.56 1.32 -9.14
CA GLY A 84 -13.50 0.88 -10.03
C GLY A 84 -12.10 1.26 -9.52
N TRP A 85 -11.08 0.57 -10.04
CA TRP A 85 -9.68 0.74 -9.63
C TRP A 85 -9.20 2.18 -9.72
N ALA A 86 -9.60 2.92 -10.78
CA ALA A 86 -9.22 4.30 -10.96
C ALA A 86 -9.67 5.17 -9.78
N VAL A 87 -10.89 4.96 -9.26
CA VAL A 87 -11.41 5.69 -8.09
C VAL A 87 -10.64 5.29 -6.83
N VAL A 88 -10.40 4.00 -6.62
CA VAL A 88 -9.67 3.51 -5.44
C VAL A 88 -8.23 4.03 -5.43
N CYS A 89 -7.56 4.01 -6.56
CA CYS A 89 -6.21 4.59 -6.71
C CYS A 89 -6.21 6.10 -6.49
N TRP A 90 -7.23 6.81 -7.00
CA TRP A 90 -7.40 8.24 -6.79
C TRP A 90 -7.56 8.58 -5.31
N LEU A 91 -8.41 7.83 -4.57
CA LEU A 91 -8.57 7.97 -3.11
C LEU A 91 -7.23 7.84 -2.38
N GLY A 92 -6.50 6.77 -2.67
CA GLY A 92 -5.19 6.53 -2.07
C GLY A 92 -4.17 7.63 -2.38
N GLN A 93 -4.14 8.11 -3.62
CA GLN A 93 -3.25 9.20 -4.02
C GLN A 93 -3.60 10.52 -3.31
N ARG A 94 -4.89 10.87 -3.20
CA ARG A 94 -5.30 12.07 -2.46
C ARG A 94 -4.94 11.98 -0.98
N ARG A 95 -5.18 10.84 -0.37
CA ARG A 95 -4.90 10.62 1.05
C ARG A 95 -3.41 10.65 1.36
N PHE A 96 -2.59 9.90 0.62
CA PHE A 96 -1.19 9.65 0.99
C PHE A 96 -0.18 10.56 0.27
N ALA A 97 -0.43 10.94 -0.98
CA ALA A 97 0.47 11.82 -1.72
C ALA A 97 0.12 13.31 -1.57
N ARG A 98 -1.16 13.63 -1.36
CA ARG A 98 -1.65 15.00 -1.19
C ARG A 98 -2.01 15.36 0.25
N HIS A 99 -2.01 14.39 1.16
CA HIS A 99 -2.36 14.56 2.58
C HIS A 99 -3.77 15.16 2.83
N TRP A 100 -4.71 14.86 1.94
CA TRP A 100 -6.07 15.37 2.07
C TRP A 100 -6.82 14.67 3.19
N SER A 101 -7.67 15.42 3.90
CA SER A 101 -8.63 14.88 4.84
C SER A 101 -9.74 14.10 4.12
N VAL A 102 -10.41 13.19 4.83
CA VAL A 102 -11.57 12.46 4.30
C VAL A 102 -12.66 13.42 3.84
N GLY A 103 -12.85 14.55 4.55
CA GLY A 103 -13.80 15.59 4.17
C GLY A 103 -13.49 16.23 2.83
N GLN A 104 -12.23 16.60 2.58
CA GLN A 104 -11.79 17.15 1.29
C GLN A 104 -11.94 16.14 0.14
N ILE A 105 -11.56 14.88 0.39
CA ILE A 105 -11.73 13.79 -0.57
C ILE A 105 -13.20 13.60 -0.94
N ARG A 106 -14.09 13.63 0.06
CA ARG A 106 -15.54 13.48 -0.13
C ARG A 106 -16.12 14.60 -0.96
N ALA A 107 -15.73 15.85 -0.68
CA ALA A 107 -16.20 17.02 -1.42
C ALA A 107 -15.79 16.93 -2.89
N GLU A 108 -14.50 16.70 -3.18
CA GLU A 108 -13.97 16.58 -4.54
C GLU A 108 -14.63 15.44 -5.33
N LEU A 109 -14.86 14.27 -4.70
CA LEU A 109 -15.57 13.15 -5.33
C LEU A 109 -17.00 13.52 -5.74
N ALA A 110 -17.71 14.24 -4.86
CA ALA A 110 -19.09 14.65 -5.10
C ALA A 110 -19.15 15.74 -6.18
N ASP A 111 -18.27 16.74 -6.11
CA ASP A 111 -18.33 17.93 -6.94
C ASP A 111 -17.78 17.67 -8.35
N THR A 112 -16.67 16.94 -8.45
CA THR A 112 -15.99 16.74 -9.73
C THR A 112 -16.47 15.47 -10.45
N TYR A 113 -16.68 14.38 -9.69
CA TYR A 113 -16.97 13.06 -10.28
C TYR A 113 -18.40 12.58 -10.04
N GLN A 114 -19.23 13.36 -9.34
CA GLN A 114 -20.61 13.00 -8.98
C GLN A 114 -20.71 11.68 -8.19
N ILE A 115 -19.63 11.29 -7.50
CA ILE A 115 -19.57 10.08 -6.68
C ILE A 115 -19.81 10.46 -5.22
N ARG A 116 -20.96 10.07 -4.68
CA ARG A 116 -21.36 10.38 -3.31
C ARG A 116 -21.11 9.20 -2.38
N LEU A 117 -20.12 9.33 -1.49
CA LEU A 117 -19.76 8.32 -0.49
C LEU A 117 -19.87 8.90 0.92
N SER A 118 -20.15 8.04 1.90
CA SER A 118 -19.96 8.38 3.32
C SER A 118 -18.48 8.44 3.68
N ALA A 119 -18.15 9.10 4.80
CA ALA A 119 -16.79 9.12 5.32
C ALA A 119 -16.26 7.69 5.57
N ASP A 120 -17.06 6.86 6.22
CA ASP A 120 -16.71 5.45 6.52
C ASP A 120 -16.44 4.62 5.26
N ALA A 121 -17.23 4.86 4.18
CA ALA A 121 -16.99 4.18 2.90
C ALA A 121 -15.64 4.60 2.30
N ILE A 122 -15.31 5.89 2.35
CA ILE A 122 -14.02 6.41 1.89
C ILE A 122 -12.88 5.78 2.69
N GLU A 123 -12.97 5.76 4.02
CA GLU A 123 -11.96 5.14 4.90
C GLU A 123 -11.80 3.64 4.60
N THR A 124 -12.92 2.92 4.41
CA THR A 124 -12.90 1.51 4.01
C THR A 124 -12.11 1.31 2.71
N TYR A 125 -12.34 2.14 1.69
CA TYR A 125 -11.61 2.00 0.42
C TYR A 125 -10.16 2.47 0.51
N ILE A 126 -9.83 3.45 1.36
CA ILE A 126 -8.45 3.84 1.67
C ILE A 126 -7.71 2.66 2.32
N HIS A 127 -8.34 1.98 3.28
CA HIS A 127 -7.77 0.79 3.91
C HIS A 127 -7.55 -0.35 2.90
N ARG A 128 -8.53 -0.62 2.02
CA ARG A 128 -8.37 -1.59 0.92
C ARG A 128 -7.22 -1.22 -0.02
N TYR A 129 -7.05 0.06 -0.33
CA TYR A 129 -5.92 0.53 -1.12
C TYR A 129 -4.57 0.22 -0.44
N GLN A 130 -4.47 0.42 0.88
CA GLN A 130 -3.27 0.05 1.65
C GLN A 130 -2.99 -1.45 1.60
N GLN A 131 -4.04 -2.27 1.78
CA GLN A 131 -3.92 -3.75 1.69
C GLN A 131 -3.44 -4.19 0.30
N MET A 132 -3.96 -3.59 -0.77
CA MET A 132 -3.51 -3.88 -2.14
C MET A 132 -2.06 -3.49 -2.37
N LEU A 133 -1.61 -2.34 -1.85
CA LEU A 133 -0.20 -1.95 -1.94
C LEU A 133 0.69 -2.92 -1.18
N ALA A 134 0.28 -3.38 0.01
CA ALA A 134 1.01 -4.39 0.77
C ALA A 134 1.11 -5.72 0.00
N ALA A 135 -0.01 -6.22 -0.53
CA ALA A 135 -0.04 -7.43 -1.34
C ALA A 135 0.84 -7.33 -2.60
N ARG A 136 0.79 -6.18 -3.29
CA ARG A 136 1.65 -5.93 -4.45
C ARG A 136 3.13 -5.95 -4.10
N ARG A 137 3.52 -5.40 -2.94
CA ARG A 137 4.91 -5.40 -2.49
C ARG A 137 5.41 -6.79 -2.16
N GLN A 138 4.54 -7.67 -1.69
CA GLN A 138 4.86 -9.06 -1.34
C GLN A 138 4.82 -9.99 -2.57
N ALA A 139 4.34 -9.52 -3.73
CA ALA A 139 4.25 -10.33 -4.93
C ALA A 139 5.65 -10.82 -5.37
N PRO A 140 5.83 -12.15 -5.55
CA PRO A 140 7.10 -12.72 -5.97
C PRO A 140 7.60 -12.08 -7.26
N GLY A 141 8.88 -11.75 -7.32
CA GLY A 141 9.53 -11.20 -8.51
C GLY A 141 9.43 -9.69 -8.71
N GLN A 142 8.45 -9.00 -8.14
CA GLN A 142 8.36 -7.53 -8.31
C GLN A 142 9.52 -6.78 -7.65
N LEU A 143 9.96 -7.24 -6.49
CA LEU A 143 11.11 -6.65 -5.82
C LEU A 143 12.40 -6.97 -6.58
N ALA A 144 12.60 -8.21 -7.02
CA ALA A 144 13.75 -8.61 -7.82
C ALA A 144 13.84 -7.82 -9.13
N ALA A 145 12.72 -7.66 -9.84
CA ALA A 145 12.66 -6.86 -11.06
C ALA A 145 13.02 -5.38 -10.83
N ALA A 146 12.61 -4.83 -9.68
CA ALA A 146 12.93 -3.44 -9.32
C ALA A 146 14.43 -3.20 -9.05
N TYR A 147 15.20 -4.24 -8.79
CA TYR A 147 16.65 -4.19 -8.52
C TYR A 147 17.48 -4.92 -9.56
N ALA A 148 16.91 -5.34 -10.69
CA ALA A 148 17.62 -6.12 -11.70
C ALA A 148 18.87 -5.42 -12.26
N ASP A 149 18.83 -4.10 -12.37
CA ASP A 149 19.84 -3.22 -12.95
C ASP A 149 20.87 -2.65 -11.95
N VAL A 150 20.83 -3.06 -10.68
CA VAL A 150 21.80 -2.60 -9.66
C VAL A 150 22.56 -3.78 -9.05
N GLU A 151 23.85 -3.59 -8.76
CA GLU A 151 24.69 -4.59 -8.10
C GLU A 151 24.67 -4.48 -6.57
N ALA A 152 24.50 -3.25 -6.07
CA ALA A 152 24.58 -2.97 -4.66
C ALA A 152 23.50 -1.95 -4.25
N VAL A 153 23.09 -2.01 -2.98
CA VAL A 153 22.04 -1.18 -2.41
C VAL A 153 22.55 -0.38 -1.20
N MET A 154 21.92 0.76 -0.96
CA MET A 154 22.12 1.54 0.26
C MET A 154 20.86 1.43 1.13
N LEU A 155 21.03 0.97 2.36
CA LEU A 155 19.93 0.76 3.28
C LEU A 155 19.91 1.81 4.40
N ALA A 156 18.72 2.15 4.84
CA ALA A 156 18.51 2.91 6.06
C ALA A 156 17.53 2.19 6.98
N ILE A 157 17.74 2.33 8.28
CA ILE A 157 16.79 1.93 9.31
C ILE A 157 16.45 3.14 10.17
N ASP A 158 15.16 3.30 10.47
CA ASP A 158 14.62 4.37 11.30
C ASP A 158 13.44 3.86 12.12
N GLY A 159 13.27 4.40 13.33
CA GLY A 159 12.14 4.09 14.20
C GLY A 159 11.08 5.19 14.15
N LEU A 160 9.86 4.85 13.85
CA LEU A 160 8.71 5.74 13.89
C LEU A 160 7.83 5.39 15.09
N GLN A 161 7.73 6.28 16.05
CA GLN A 161 6.81 6.13 17.17
C GLN A 161 5.65 7.11 16.99
N PRO A 162 4.51 6.64 16.43
CA PRO A 162 3.38 7.51 16.10
C PRO A 162 2.72 8.11 17.33
N GLU A 163 2.67 7.37 18.44
CA GLU A 163 2.10 7.81 19.70
C GLU A 163 2.96 7.37 20.89
N LYS A 164 3.05 8.22 21.90
CA LYS A 164 3.83 7.92 23.11
C LYS A 164 3.19 6.74 23.86
N GLY A 165 3.99 5.71 24.16
CA GLY A 165 3.54 4.52 24.88
C GLY A 165 3.07 3.36 23.99
N HIS A 166 3.10 3.52 22.68
CA HIS A 166 2.84 2.47 21.70
C HIS A 166 4.12 1.88 21.11
N GLU A 167 3.96 0.83 20.29
CA GLU A 167 5.07 0.19 19.59
C GLU A 167 5.81 1.20 18.70
N THR A 168 7.11 1.00 18.57
CA THR A 168 7.90 1.70 17.57
C THR A 168 7.88 0.90 16.28
N LEU A 169 7.39 1.49 15.19
CA LEU A 169 7.46 0.92 13.87
C LEU A 169 8.86 1.16 13.29
N TYR A 170 9.66 0.12 13.21
CA TYR A 170 10.97 0.18 12.56
C TYR A 170 10.83 -0.07 11.07
N VAL A 171 11.43 0.81 10.27
CA VAL A 171 11.33 0.80 8.81
C VAL A 171 12.71 0.60 8.22
N VAL A 172 12.89 -0.46 7.44
CA VAL A 172 14.09 -0.64 6.60
C VAL A 172 13.77 -0.20 5.18
N ARG A 173 14.55 0.77 4.69
CA ARG A 173 14.36 1.43 3.41
C ARG A 173 15.61 1.40 2.58
N GLU A 174 15.45 1.13 1.29
CA GLU A 174 16.50 1.36 0.30
C GLU A 174 16.42 2.83 -0.18
N LEU A 175 17.60 3.49 -0.19
CA LEU A 175 17.69 4.95 -0.31
C LEU A 175 17.64 5.47 -1.75
N GLU A 176 18.27 4.80 -2.70
CA GLU A 176 18.34 5.27 -4.10
C GLU A 176 17.00 5.19 -4.80
N ARG A 177 16.32 4.05 -4.67
CA ARG A 177 14.98 3.84 -5.24
C ARG A 177 13.86 4.27 -4.31
N LYS A 178 14.22 4.77 -3.12
CA LYS A 178 13.28 5.28 -2.11
C LYS A 178 12.21 4.25 -1.75
N ARG A 179 12.57 2.96 -1.71
CA ARG A 179 11.66 1.87 -1.41
C ARG A 179 11.80 1.37 0.01
N VAL A 180 10.68 1.23 0.69
CA VAL A 180 10.63 0.48 1.96
C VAL A 180 10.71 -1.00 1.61
N TRP A 181 11.68 -1.72 2.18
CA TRP A 181 11.79 -3.16 2.05
C TRP A 181 10.79 -3.84 2.97
N PHE A 182 10.81 -3.49 4.24
CA PHE A 182 9.83 -3.94 5.22
C PHE A 182 9.71 -2.93 6.37
N ALA A 183 8.68 -3.11 7.18
CA ALA A 183 8.46 -2.37 8.40
C ALA A 183 7.85 -3.32 9.45
N GLU A 184 8.42 -3.30 10.65
CA GLU A 184 8.02 -4.19 11.74
C GLU A 184 7.79 -3.39 13.02
N PRO A 185 6.68 -3.61 13.72
CA PRO A 185 6.45 -3.02 15.03
C PRO A 185 7.23 -3.80 16.10
N LEU A 186 8.02 -3.08 16.90
CA LEU A 186 8.69 -3.65 18.07
C LEU A 186 8.21 -2.96 19.34
N LEU A 187 7.97 -3.76 20.37
CA LEU A 187 7.62 -3.27 21.71
C LEU A 187 8.84 -2.71 22.47
N SER A 188 10.02 -3.12 22.08
CA SER A 188 11.28 -2.73 22.70
C SER A 188 12.32 -2.33 21.66
N SER A 189 13.17 -1.37 22.02
CA SER A 189 14.38 -1.02 21.26
C SER A 189 15.62 -1.77 21.72
N ALA A 190 15.44 -2.93 22.37
CA ALA A 190 16.55 -3.77 22.82
C ALA A 190 17.42 -4.21 21.64
N THR A 191 18.72 -4.27 21.86
CA THR A 191 19.69 -4.60 20.79
C THR A 191 19.38 -5.93 20.12
N THR A 192 18.89 -6.91 20.85
CA THR A 192 18.50 -8.23 20.31
C THR A 192 17.34 -8.19 19.34
N GLU A 193 16.32 -7.37 19.62
CA GLU A 193 15.15 -7.22 18.74
C GLU A 193 15.51 -6.43 17.48
N VAL A 194 16.28 -5.34 17.64
CA VAL A 194 16.79 -4.58 16.50
C VAL A 194 17.73 -5.42 15.64
N GLN A 195 18.55 -6.28 16.23
CA GLN A 195 19.43 -7.18 15.48
C GLN A 195 18.62 -8.15 14.59
N GLN A 196 17.48 -8.66 15.04
CA GLN A 196 16.61 -9.51 14.21
C GLN A 196 16.12 -8.79 12.94
N LEU A 197 15.84 -7.50 13.02
CA LEU A 197 15.49 -6.71 11.83
C LEU A 197 16.67 -6.61 10.85
N LEU A 198 17.89 -6.50 11.37
CA LEU A 198 19.07 -6.43 10.53
C LEU A 198 19.39 -7.80 9.89
N VAL A 199 19.18 -8.89 10.62
CA VAL A 199 19.21 -10.26 10.04
C VAL A 199 18.20 -10.38 8.91
N GLN A 200 16.97 -9.91 9.11
CA GLN A 200 15.95 -9.92 8.08
C GLN A 200 16.38 -9.10 6.85
N ALA A 201 16.96 -7.92 7.07
CA ALA A 201 17.49 -7.09 5.97
C ALA A 201 18.61 -7.80 5.19
N ARG A 202 19.49 -8.55 5.89
CA ARG A 202 20.53 -9.36 5.25
C ARG A 202 19.91 -10.47 4.40
N VAL A 203 18.96 -11.21 4.94
CA VAL A 203 18.25 -12.27 4.20
C VAL A 203 17.56 -11.70 2.94
N TRP A 204 16.98 -10.51 3.03
CA TRP A 204 16.39 -9.84 1.87
C TRP A 204 17.43 -9.48 0.81
N ALA A 205 18.57 -8.90 1.24
CA ALA A 205 19.66 -8.56 0.32
C ALA A 205 20.20 -9.80 -0.39
N GLU A 206 20.41 -10.91 0.34
CA GLU A 206 20.85 -12.21 -0.19
C GLU A 206 19.85 -12.78 -1.20
N ARG A 207 18.54 -12.79 -0.88
CA ARG A 207 17.48 -13.24 -1.80
C ARG A 207 17.40 -12.44 -3.09
N LEU A 208 17.72 -11.15 -3.01
CA LEU A 208 17.79 -10.28 -4.18
C LEU A 208 19.12 -10.39 -4.94
N GLY A 209 20.10 -11.12 -4.39
CA GLY A 209 21.46 -11.20 -4.94
C GLY A 209 22.18 -9.84 -4.91
N LYS A 210 21.90 -8.97 -3.91
CA LYS A 210 22.44 -7.62 -3.85
C LYS A 210 23.37 -7.44 -2.68
N ARG A 211 24.53 -6.80 -2.92
CA ARG A 211 25.45 -6.40 -1.88
C ARG A 211 24.96 -5.12 -1.21
N VAL A 212 24.99 -5.06 0.11
CA VAL A 212 24.76 -3.81 0.84
C VAL A 212 26.07 -3.03 0.88
N ARG A 213 26.11 -1.81 0.33
CA ARG A 213 27.31 -0.97 0.24
C ARG A 213 27.36 0.16 1.25
N LEU A 214 26.23 0.47 1.90
CA LEU A 214 26.11 1.52 2.90
C LEU A 214 24.89 1.28 3.77
N TRP A 215 25.06 1.51 5.07
CA TRP A 215 23.96 1.68 6.02
C TRP A 215 23.85 3.13 6.50
N MET A 216 22.62 3.58 6.69
CA MET A 216 22.30 4.85 7.32
C MET A 216 21.30 4.64 8.46
N SER A 217 21.56 5.23 9.63
CA SER A 217 20.61 5.25 10.75
C SER A 217 20.79 6.48 11.62
N GLU A 218 19.96 6.63 12.65
CA GLU A 218 20.30 7.49 13.78
C GLU A 218 21.40 6.85 14.63
N LYS A 219 21.99 7.65 15.54
CA LYS A 219 23.11 7.21 16.39
C LYS A 219 22.60 6.45 17.64
N GLN A 220 21.74 5.46 17.45
CA GLN A 220 21.30 4.57 18.53
C GLN A 220 22.25 3.39 18.65
N ASP A 221 22.68 3.04 19.85
CA ASP A 221 23.64 1.95 20.09
C ASP A 221 23.19 0.61 19.52
N ALA A 222 21.89 0.32 19.59
CA ALA A 222 21.32 -0.91 19.03
C ALA A 222 21.54 -1.01 17.52
N PHE A 223 21.39 0.10 16.77
CA PHE A 223 21.67 0.11 15.33
C PHE A 223 23.17 -0.01 15.05
N VAL A 224 23.99 0.73 15.79
CA VAL A 224 25.46 0.72 15.59
C VAL A 224 26.01 -0.69 15.79
N ARG A 225 25.66 -1.34 16.89
CA ARG A 225 26.14 -2.70 17.22
C ARG A 225 25.55 -3.74 16.28
N GLY A 226 24.24 -3.66 16.01
CA GLY A 226 23.57 -4.62 15.14
C GLY A 226 24.05 -4.55 13.69
N ILE A 227 24.25 -3.35 13.13
CA ILE A 227 24.78 -3.18 11.77
C ILE A 227 26.22 -3.71 11.71
N ALA A 228 27.07 -3.41 12.70
CA ALA A 228 28.43 -3.92 12.74
C ALA A 228 28.49 -5.46 12.81
N ALA A 229 27.56 -6.08 13.53
CA ALA A 229 27.49 -7.53 13.67
C ALA A 229 27.00 -8.22 12.38
N GLU A 230 25.90 -7.71 11.77
CA GLU A 230 25.25 -8.39 10.62
C GLU A 230 25.86 -7.99 9.27
N PHE A 231 26.51 -6.84 9.19
CA PHE A 231 27.14 -6.30 7.98
C PHE A 231 28.57 -5.86 8.22
N PRO A 232 29.47 -6.81 8.59
CA PRO A 232 30.86 -6.48 8.89
C PRO A 232 31.53 -5.86 7.66
N GLY A 233 32.25 -4.75 7.88
CA GLY A 233 32.95 -4.03 6.82
C GLY A 233 32.08 -3.13 5.93
N VAL A 234 30.76 -3.13 6.11
CA VAL A 234 29.88 -2.18 5.41
C VAL A 234 29.93 -0.83 6.11
N PRO A 235 30.23 0.28 5.39
CA PRO A 235 30.22 1.61 5.96
C PRO A 235 28.86 1.96 6.57
N HIS A 236 28.89 2.49 7.81
CA HIS A 236 27.71 3.02 8.49
C HIS A 236 27.81 4.53 8.60
N ARG A 237 26.77 5.26 8.20
CA ARG A 237 26.65 6.70 8.27
C ARG A 237 25.45 7.11 9.11
N TYR A 238 25.60 8.23 9.81
CA TYR A 238 24.50 8.80 10.60
C TYR A 238 23.63 9.73 9.77
N CYS A 239 22.34 9.70 10.03
CA CYS A 239 21.37 10.55 9.33
C CYS A 239 21.57 12.02 9.70
N ALA A 240 21.86 12.87 8.71
CA ALA A 240 22.04 14.30 8.91
C ALA A 240 20.81 14.99 9.49
N ASN A 241 19.61 14.55 9.14
CA ASN A 241 18.35 15.11 9.67
C ASN A 241 18.22 14.87 11.19
N HIS A 242 18.58 13.68 11.68
CA HIS A 242 18.61 13.39 13.11
C HIS A 242 19.64 14.26 13.83
N PHE A 243 20.83 14.39 13.26
CA PHE A 243 21.86 15.27 13.79
C PHE A 243 21.40 16.72 13.89
N LEU A 244 20.81 17.28 12.83
CA LEU A 244 20.29 18.66 12.82
C LEU A 244 19.15 18.84 13.82
N ARG A 245 18.26 17.86 13.93
CA ARG A 245 17.19 17.86 14.94
C ARG A 245 17.75 17.91 16.35
N ASP A 246 18.75 17.09 16.64
CA ASP A 246 19.36 17.02 17.96
C ASP A 246 20.11 18.33 18.31
N VAL A 247 20.80 18.94 17.36
CA VAL A 247 21.42 20.27 17.50
C VAL A 247 20.37 21.37 17.70
N ALA A 248 19.25 21.31 17.02
CA ALA A 248 18.16 22.28 17.13
C ALA A 248 17.29 22.10 18.39
N LYS A 249 17.28 20.91 18.98
CA LYS A 249 16.40 20.53 20.09
C LYS A 249 16.49 21.50 21.29
N PRO A 250 17.64 21.91 21.81
CA PRO A 250 17.71 22.86 22.92
C PRO A 250 17.07 24.21 22.63
N VAL A 251 17.19 24.69 21.38
CA VAL A 251 16.59 25.96 20.94
C VAL A 251 15.09 25.84 20.87
N LEU A 252 14.57 24.74 20.30
CA LEU A 252 13.13 24.47 20.18
C LEU A 252 12.47 24.27 21.55
N GLU A 253 13.17 23.62 22.48
CA GLU A 253 12.69 23.44 23.86
C GLU A 253 12.64 24.78 24.62
N ALA A 254 13.66 25.62 24.48
CA ALA A 254 13.67 26.96 25.08
C ALA A 254 12.54 27.85 24.54
N ASP A 255 12.31 27.85 23.21
CA ASP A 255 11.21 28.59 22.58
C ASP A 255 9.84 28.06 23.02
N SER A 256 9.67 26.75 23.09
CA SER A 256 8.44 26.12 23.58
C SER A 256 8.15 26.48 25.04
N HIS A 257 9.17 26.49 25.91
CA HIS A 257 9.04 26.90 27.30
C HIS A 257 8.66 28.38 27.42
N ALA A 258 9.30 29.24 26.64
CA ALA A 258 8.97 30.68 26.63
C ALA A 258 7.51 30.92 26.16
N LYS A 259 7.03 30.19 25.16
CA LYS A 259 5.63 30.25 24.72
C LYS A 259 4.64 29.81 25.80
N VAL A 260 4.95 28.74 26.52
CA VAL A 260 4.11 28.27 27.65
C VAL A 260 4.07 29.29 28.77
N GLN A 261 5.19 29.86 29.14
CA GLN A 261 5.27 30.89 30.18
C GLN A 261 4.45 32.14 29.79
N ARG A 262 4.62 32.65 28.57
CA ARG A 262 3.81 33.78 28.06
C ARG A 262 2.32 33.50 28.09
N ARG A 263 1.87 32.29 27.69
CA ARG A 263 0.45 31.92 27.75
C ARG A 263 -0.08 31.89 29.18
N ARG A 264 0.71 31.46 30.16
CA ARG A 264 0.33 31.49 31.59
C ARG A 264 0.20 32.91 32.09
N THR A 265 1.13 33.81 31.73
CA THR A 265 1.11 35.22 32.14
C THR A 265 -0.10 35.98 31.54
N VAL A 266 -0.56 35.59 30.33
CA VAL A 266 -1.69 36.27 29.67
C VAL A 266 -3.05 35.73 30.15
N ARG A 267 -3.10 34.51 30.71
CA ARG A 267 -4.33 33.88 31.20
C ARG A 267 -4.57 34.03 32.72
N GLY A 268 -3.58 34.48 33.49
CA GLY A 268 -3.69 34.86 34.90
C GLY A 268 -4.00 36.32 35.02
#